data_168543bc27601163daf2bec928d89e4c
#
_entry.id   168543bc27601163daf2bec928d89e4c
#
_cell.length_a   1.000
_cell.length_b   1.000
_cell.length_c   1.000
_cell.angle_alpha   90.00
_cell.angle_beta   90.00
_cell.angle_gamma   90.00
#
_symmetry.space_group_name_H-M   'P 1'
#
loop_
_entity.id
_entity.type
_entity.pdbx_description
1 polymer ?
#
loop_
_entity_poly.entity_id
_entity_poly.type
_entity_poly.pdbx_seq_one_letter_code
_entity_poly.pdbx_strand_id
1 'polypeptide(L)'
;MTKDKWHGHIAIFSANILFGLNIPIAKTLMPEWISPMGLTFARMAFGAIAFWFASIFFINEKVTKKDLLILFFCAVLGTTVNQLFFIIGLGMTSPIDAGLIVTMNPVVVMIISALILKEPITSKKAGGVFIGACGALLIIWQSASASAGQGSSLLGNLYCFLSAVSYATYLVISRPIAQRYTPVTLMKWMFLFSTLLTIPFGITDMQEAKIFTYETNWNAILSLFYVVFGATFLAYFLIPVALKRIRPTTISMYNYAQPLIASVVAILIGQDNLSWDKPIAAILVFTGVYFVTQSKSRADIEQEEKQ
;
A
#
# COMPACT_ATOMS: atom_id res chain seq x y z
N MET A 1 1.40 15.83 -20.26
CA MET A 1 2.01 15.40 -18.95
C MET A 1 3.48 15.80 -18.96
N THR A 2 3.98 16.44 -17.90
CA THR A 2 5.40 16.75 -17.78
C THR A 2 6.21 15.48 -17.53
N LYS A 3 7.48 15.43 -17.98
CA LYS A 3 8.39 14.28 -17.79
C LYS A 3 8.49 13.87 -16.30
N ASP A 4 8.43 14.84 -15.39
CA ASP A 4 8.50 14.60 -13.95
C ASP A 4 7.25 13.86 -13.41
N LYS A 5 6.05 14.23 -13.85
CA LYS A 5 4.81 13.49 -13.48
C LYS A 5 4.85 12.03 -13.96
N TRP A 6 5.41 11.78 -15.15
CA TRP A 6 5.57 10.44 -15.69
C TRP A 6 6.42 9.54 -14.80
N HIS A 7 7.54 10.06 -14.26
CA HIS A 7 8.33 9.33 -13.27
C HIS A 7 7.53 8.96 -12.00
N GLY A 8 6.62 9.85 -11.56
CA GLY A 8 5.72 9.55 -10.45
C GLY A 8 4.76 8.38 -10.73
N HIS A 9 4.21 8.32 -11.94
CA HIS A 9 3.32 7.22 -12.37
C HIS A 9 4.08 5.90 -12.50
N ILE A 10 5.28 5.91 -13.09
CA ILE A 10 6.13 4.71 -13.17
C ILE A 10 6.47 4.22 -11.76
N ALA A 11 6.90 5.10 -10.87
CA ALA A 11 7.26 4.73 -9.51
C ALA A 11 6.12 4.04 -8.78
N ILE A 12 4.91 4.61 -8.79
CA ILE A 12 3.78 3.99 -8.08
C ILE A 12 3.28 2.71 -8.77
N PHE A 13 3.33 2.64 -10.10
CA PHE A 13 2.97 1.43 -10.81
C PHE A 13 3.94 0.29 -10.48
N SER A 14 5.25 0.57 -10.48
CA SER A 14 6.28 -0.41 -10.07
C SER A 14 6.10 -0.86 -8.62
N ALA A 15 5.79 0.07 -7.70
CA ALA A 15 5.50 -0.28 -6.32
C ALA A 15 4.28 -1.22 -6.22
N ASN A 16 3.23 -0.98 -7.01
CA ASN A 16 2.04 -1.83 -7.01
C ASN A 16 2.28 -3.20 -7.66
N ILE A 17 3.20 -3.31 -8.63
CA ILE A 17 3.66 -4.62 -9.12
C ILE A 17 4.32 -5.40 -7.97
N LEU A 18 5.25 -4.77 -7.23
CA LEU A 18 5.91 -5.41 -6.10
C LEU A 18 4.91 -5.82 -5.01
N PHE A 19 3.90 -5.00 -4.71
CA PHE A 19 2.86 -5.33 -3.73
C PHE A 19 1.91 -6.42 -4.23
N GLY A 20 1.52 -6.40 -5.51
CA GLY A 20 0.68 -7.45 -6.10
C GLY A 20 1.35 -8.81 -6.07
N LEU A 21 2.63 -8.88 -6.43
CA LEU A 21 3.45 -10.11 -6.32
C LEU A 21 3.66 -10.56 -4.87
N ASN A 22 3.68 -9.61 -3.92
CA ASN A 22 3.88 -9.93 -2.51
C ASN A 22 2.72 -10.77 -1.93
N ILE A 23 1.49 -10.62 -2.44
CA ILE A 23 0.31 -11.31 -1.90
C ILE A 23 0.50 -12.84 -1.95
N PRO A 24 0.72 -13.48 -3.12
CA PRO A 24 0.94 -14.92 -3.19
C PRO A 24 2.24 -15.35 -2.50
N ILE A 25 3.33 -14.58 -2.62
CA ILE A 25 4.63 -14.94 -2.03
C ILE A 25 4.59 -14.89 -0.51
N ALA A 26 4.01 -13.87 0.10
CA ALA A 26 3.86 -13.81 1.56
C ALA A 26 2.96 -14.94 2.08
N LYS A 27 1.96 -15.37 1.30
CA LYS A 27 1.07 -16.48 1.65
C LYS A 27 1.81 -17.81 1.74
N THR A 28 2.87 -18.04 0.94
CA THR A 28 3.69 -19.26 1.05
C THR A 28 4.54 -19.29 2.32
N LEU A 29 4.76 -18.16 2.96
CA LEU A 29 5.50 -18.07 4.23
C LEU A 29 4.61 -18.27 5.44
N MET A 30 3.33 -17.85 5.34
CA MET A 30 2.42 -17.80 6.49
C MET A 30 1.38 -18.91 6.47
N PRO A 31 1.04 -19.49 7.63
CA PRO A 31 1.69 -19.34 8.93
C PRO A 31 2.86 -20.30 9.16
N GLU A 32 3.17 -21.17 8.22
CA GLU A 32 4.07 -22.33 8.40
C GLU A 32 5.48 -21.94 8.81
N TRP A 33 6.08 -20.94 8.09
CA TRP A 33 7.48 -20.55 8.31
C TRP A 33 7.62 -19.38 9.26
N ILE A 34 6.67 -18.46 9.24
CA ILE A 34 6.65 -17.27 10.10
C ILE A 34 5.20 -16.82 10.34
N SER A 35 4.89 -16.36 11.54
CA SER A 35 3.59 -15.79 11.84
C SER A 35 3.37 -14.44 11.11
N PRO A 36 2.12 -13.98 10.90
CA PRO A 36 1.84 -12.66 10.33
C PRO A 36 2.49 -11.50 11.10
N MET A 37 2.53 -11.59 12.44
CA MET A 37 3.15 -10.56 13.29
C MET A 37 4.67 -10.61 13.21
N GLY A 38 5.28 -11.80 13.24
CA GLY A 38 6.71 -11.99 13.03
C GLY A 38 7.17 -11.48 11.66
N LEU A 39 6.41 -11.77 10.59
CA LEU A 39 6.71 -11.26 9.25
C LEU A 39 6.60 -9.72 9.20
N THR A 40 5.59 -9.14 9.84
CA THR A 40 5.44 -7.68 9.92
C THR A 40 6.64 -7.05 10.62
N PHE A 41 7.06 -7.59 11.77
CA PHE A 41 8.23 -7.10 12.48
C PHE A 41 9.52 -7.26 11.65
N ALA A 42 9.73 -8.42 11.02
CA ALA A 42 10.87 -8.67 10.14
C ALA A 42 10.95 -7.63 8.99
N ARG A 43 9.82 -7.30 8.38
CA ARG A 43 9.74 -6.26 7.33
C ARG A 43 10.11 -4.88 7.86
N MET A 44 9.60 -4.49 9.03
CA MET A 44 9.91 -3.18 9.63
C MET A 44 11.38 -3.09 10.04
N ALA A 45 11.92 -4.10 10.71
CA ALA A 45 13.31 -4.17 11.14
C ALA A 45 14.29 -4.16 9.95
N PHE A 46 14.03 -5.00 8.94
CA PHE A 46 14.85 -4.99 7.73
C PHE A 46 14.77 -3.65 7.00
N GLY A 47 13.58 -3.07 6.85
CA GLY A 47 13.39 -1.77 6.24
C GLY A 47 14.17 -0.67 6.98
N ALA A 48 14.13 -0.65 8.31
CA ALA A 48 14.91 0.27 9.11
C ALA A 48 16.41 0.13 8.84
N ILE A 49 16.96 -1.09 8.93
CA ILE A 49 18.39 -1.36 8.66
C ILE A 49 18.75 -0.93 7.23
N ALA A 50 17.95 -1.34 6.22
CA ALA A 50 18.22 -1.07 4.83
C ALA A 50 18.19 0.43 4.49
N PHE A 51 17.19 1.18 5.00
CA PHE A 51 17.11 2.63 4.76
C PHE A 51 18.16 3.42 5.54
N TRP A 52 18.54 3.00 6.74
CA TRP A 52 19.66 3.62 7.46
C TRP A 52 20.98 3.35 6.76
N PHE A 53 21.21 2.13 6.27
CA PHE A 53 22.38 1.82 5.47
C PHE A 53 22.39 2.60 4.14
N ALA A 54 21.28 2.63 3.42
CA ALA A 54 21.14 3.43 2.19
C ALA A 54 21.42 4.91 2.46
N SER A 55 21.01 5.46 3.63
CA SER A 55 21.20 6.88 3.95
C SER A 55 22.67 7.31 4.04
N ILE A 56 23.62 6.37 4.18
CA ILE A 56 25.06 6.64 4.17
C ILE A 56 25.50 7.17 2.80
N PHE A 57 24.85 6.72 1.73
CA PHE A 57 25.18 7.09 0.35
C PHE A 57 24.42 8.33 -0.15
N PHE A 58 23.56 8.90 0.66
CA PHE A 58 22.75 10.08 0.31
C PHE A 58 23.09 11.26 1.20
N ILE A 59 22.69 12.46 0.76
CA ILE A 59 22.88 13.69 1.53
C ILE A 59 22.18 13.57 2.89
N ASN A 60 22.91 13.83 3.96
CA ASN A 60 22.35 13.80 5.32
C ASN A 60 21.50 15.05 5.57
N GLU A 61 20.19 14.89 5.41
CA GLU A 61 19.21 15.95 5.64
C GLU A 61 18.88 16.06 7.13
N LYS A 62 18.98 17.27 7.69
CA LYS A 62 18.54 17.54 9.06
C LYS A 62 17.03 17.66 9.10
N VAL A 63 16.37 16.67 9.71
CA VAL A 63 14.91 16.67 9.91
C VAL A 63 14.58 17.48 11.15
N THR A 64 13.62 18.42 11.03
CA THR A 64 13.18 19.23 12.18
C THR A 64 12.40 18.38 13.18
N LYS A 65 12.40 18.78 14.48
CA LYS A 65 11.64 18.06 15.52
C LYS A 65 10.14 17.96 15.18
N LYS A 66 9.58 19.00 14.54
CA LYS A 66 8.18 19.02 14.09
C LYS A 66 7.93 17.98 12.99
N ASP A 67 8.85 17.88 12.04
CA ASP A 67 8.73 16.92 10.94
C ASP A 67 8.98 15.48 11.42
N LEU A 68 9.87 15.27 12.41
CA LEU A 68 10.02 13.97 13.06
C LEU A 68 8.74 13.52 13.75
N LEU A 69 8.02 14.43 14.41
CA LEU A 69 6.73 14.11 15.01
C LEU A 69 5.69 13.70 13.93
N ILE A 70 5.65 14.41 12.80
CA ILE A 70 4.77 14.04 11.70
C ILE A 70 5.17 12.67 11.13
N LEU A 71 6.47 12.39 10.96
CA LEU A 71 6.96 11.09 10.51
C LEU A 71 6.63 9.96 11.49
N PHE A 72 6.65 10.25 12.80
CA PHE A 72 6.18 9.31 13.81
C PHE A 72 4.69 8.98 13.62
N PHE A 73 3.84 9.98 13.43
CA PHE A 73 2.42 9.73 13.13
C PHE A 73 2.23 9.02 11.79
N CYS A 74 3.06 9.32 10.79
CA CYS A 74 3.08 8.56 9.53
C CYS A 74 3.42 7.08 9.75
N ALA A 75 4.37 6.77 10.63
CA ALA A 75 4.73 5.41 11.00
C ALA A 75 3.59 4.71 11.76
N VAL A 76 2.99 5.38 12.74
CA VAL A 76 1.82 4.85 13.48
C VAL A 76 0.68 4.51 12.52
N LEU A 77 0.29 5.46 11.67
CA LEU A 77 -0.88 5.33 10.80
C LEU A 77 -0.61 4.45 9.57
N GLY A 78 0.53 4.65 8.91
CA GLY A 78 0.82 4.02 7.62
C GLY A 78 1.31 2.58 7.71
N THR A 79 1.83 2.19 8.87
CA THR A 79 2.38 0.85 9.07
C THR A 79 1.74 0.15 10.27
N THR A 80 1.92 0.65 11.49
CA THR A 80 1.52 -0.07 12.70
C THR A 80 0.01 -0.25 12.81
N VAL A 81 -0.75 0.83 12.87
CA VAL A 81 -2.22 0.78 13.03
C VAL A 81 -2.86 0.18 11.78
N ASN A 82 -2.40 0.56 10.59
CA ASN A 82 -2.91 0.01 9.35
C ASN A 82 -2.75 -1.52 9.30
N GLN A 83 -1.57 -2.05 9.58
CA GLN A 83 -1.29 -3.48 9.55
C GLN A 83 -2.06 -4.23 10.64
N LEU A 84 -2.00 -3.77 11.90
CA LEU A 84 -2.69 -4.42 13.01
C LEU A 84 -4.20 -4.51 12.77
N PHE A 85 -4.82 -3.40 12.41
CA PHE A 85 -6.27 -3.36 12.17
C PHE A 85 -6.67 -4.21 10.97
N PHE A 86 -5.85 -4.23 9.90
CA PHE A 86 -6.12 -5.08 8.75
C PHE A 86 -6.05 -6.57 9.11
N ILE A 87 -5.00 -7.00 9.83
CA ILE A 87 -4.81 -8.40 10.22
C ILE A 87 -5.91 -8.86 11.18
N ILE A 88 -6.24 -8.06 12.20
CA ILE A 88 -7.33 -8.36 13.14
C ILE A 88 -8.67 -8.43 12.38
N GLY A 89 -8.94 -7.45 11.55
CA GLY A 89 -10.17 -7.41 10.75
C GLY A 89 -10.31 -8.61 9.82
N LEU A 90 -9.26 -8.95 9.08
CA LEU A 90 -9.23 -10.08 8.16
C LEU A 90 -9.43 -11.43 8.89
N GLY A 91 -8.94 -11.56 10.13
CA GLY A 91 -9.19 -12.73 10.97
C GLY A 91 -10.63 -12.87 11.46
N MET A 92 -11.43 -11.78 11.39
CA MET A 92 -12.81 -11.73 11.92
C MET A 92 -13.87 -11.62 10.83
N THR A 93 -13.49 -11.32 9.58
CA THR A 93 -14.44 -11.14 8.47
C THR A 93 -14.08 -11.99 7.26
N SER A 94 -14.99 -12.05 6.28
CA SER A 94 -14.73 -12.78 5.05
C SER A 94 -13.65 -12.08 4.20
N PRO A 95 -12.82 -12.83 3.43
CA PRO A 95 -11.88 -12.24 2.48
C PRO A 95 -12.56 -11.32 1.45
N ILE A 96 -13.84 -11.60 1.14
CA ILE A 96 -14.67 -10.79 0.25
C ILE A 96 -14.90 -9.41 0.84
N ASP A 97 -15.42 -9.35 2.08
CA ASP A 97 -15.72 -8.09 2.75
C ASP A 97 -14.46 -7.26 2.97
N ALA A 98 -13.36 -7.90 3.40
CA ALA A 98 -12.07 -7.24 3.52
C ALA A 98 -11.62 -6.65 2.16
N GLY A 99 -11.75 -7.41 1.07
CA GLY A 99 -11.45 -6.94 -0.30
C GLY A 99 -12.33 -5.77 -0.73
N LEU A 100 -13.65 -5.85 -0.49
CA LEU A 100 -14.59 -4.76 -0.76
C LEU A 100 -14.19 -3.47 -0.04
N ILE A 101 -13.83 -3.57 1.24
CA ILE A 101 -13.42 -2.42 2.06
C ILE A 101 -12.11 -1.82 1.54
N VAL A 102 -11.12 -2.64 1.16
CA VAL A 102 -9.86 -2.16 0.58
C VAL A 102 -10.10 -1.38 -0.73
N THR A 103 -11.10 -1.72 -1.52
CA THR A 103 -11.44 -0.96 -2.73
C THR A 103 -12.00 0.45 -2.42
N MET A 104 -12.40 0.71 -1.19
CA MET A 104 -12.79 2.06 -0.76
C MET A 104 -11.60 2.99 -0.49
N ASN A 105 -10.36 2.47 -0.43
CA ASN A 105 -9.18 3.28 -0.16
C ASN A 105 -9.08 4.56 -1.00
N PRO A 106 -9.24 4.57 -2.34
CA PRO A 106 -9.17 5.80 -3.12
C PRO A 106 -10.30 6.79 -2.80
N VAL A 107 -11.48 6.29 -2.42
CA VAL A 107 -12.59 7.15 -1.96
C VAL A 107 -12.21 7.85 -0.67
N VAL A 108 -11.70 7.10 0.31
CA VAL A 108 -11.24 7.63 1.60
C VAL A 108 -10.09 8.63 1.41
N VAL A 109 -9.09 8.28 0.58
CA VAL A 109 -7.98 9.20 0.25
C VAL A 109 -8.50 10.48 -0.42
N MET A 110 -9.48 10.38 -1.31
CA MET A 110 -10.09 11.55 -1.97
C MET A 110 -10.75 12.49 -0.95
N ILE A 111 -11.52 11.94 -0.01
CA ILE A 111 -12.19 12.71 1.03
C ILE A 111 -11.15 13.35 1.97
N ILE A 112 -10.19 12.59 2.47
CA ILE A 112 -9.15 13.10 3.38
C ILE A 112 -8.26 14.13 2.69
N SER A 113 -7.94 13.94 1.40
CA SER A 113 -7.19 14.93 0.60
C SER A 113 -7.98 16.24 0.43
N ALA A 114 -9.31 16.15 0.27
CA ALA A 114 -10.14 17.34 0.19
C ALA A 114 -10.17 18.10 1.53
N LEU A 115 -10.25 17.39 2.66
CA LEU A 115 -10.30 17.98 3.99
C LEU A 115 -8.94 18.58 4.41
N ILE A 116 -7.84 17.85 4.24
CA ILE A 116 -6.52 18.25 4.77
C ILE A 116 -5.75 19.11 3.75
N LEU A 117 -5.68 18.69 2.49
CA LEU A 117 -4.93 19.36 1.43
C LEU A 117 -5.78 20.35 0.64
N LYS A 118 -7.08 20.45 0.94
CA LYS A 118 -8.07 21.27 0.23
C LYS A 118 -8.07 20.98 -1.28
N GLU A 119 -7.87 19.72 -1.66
CA GLU A 119 -7.96 19.30 -3.06
C GLU A 119 -9.41 19.25 -3.52
N PRO A 120 -9.75 19.79 -4.71
CA PRO A 120 -11.12 19.79 -5.21
C PRO A 120 -11.58 18.35 -5.53
N ILE A 121 -12.84 18.05 -5.21
CA ILE A 121 -13.54 16.83 -5.66
C ILE A 121 -14.29 17.19 -6.94
N THR A 122 -13.64 16.95 -8.08
CA THR A 122 -14.27 17.18 -9.38
C THR A 122 -15.05 15.95 -9.83
N SER A 123 -16.04 16.13 -10.72
CA SER A 123 -16.82 15.02 -11.30
C SER A 123 -15.92 14.00 -12.01
N LYS A 124 -14.84 14.45 -12.68
CA LYS A 124 -13.84 13.58 -13.28
C LYS A 124 -13.11 12.73 -12.23
N LYS A 125 -12.75 13.33 -11.08
CA LYS A 125 -12.08 12.62 -9.99
C LYS A 125 -13.02 11.58 -9.36
N ALA A 126 -14.24 11.97 -9.01
CA ALA A 126 -15.24 11.07 -8.44
C ALA A 126 -15.62 9.94 -9.40
N GLY A 127 -15.90 10.25 -10.66
CA GLY A 127 -16.21 9.28 -11.69
C GLY A 127 -15.07 8.30 -11.94
N GLY A 128 -13.82 8.79 -12.00
CA GLY A 128 -12.64 7.94 -12.15
C GLY A 128 -12.44 6.97 -10.97
N VAL A 129 -12.64 7.45 -9.73
CA VAL A 129 -12.59 6.59 -8.53
C VAL A 129 -13.68 5.51 -8.60
N PHE A 130 -14.89 5.87 -8.99
CA PHE A 130 -16.01 4.94 -9.11
C PHE A 130 -15.74 3.87 -10.19
N ILE A 131 -15.30 4.27 -11.40
CA ILE A 131 -15.00 3.34 -12.51
C ILE A 131 -13.86 2.36 -12.09
N GLY A 132 -12.80 2.88 -11.47
CA GLY A 132 -11.70 2.03 -11.00
C GLY A 132 -12.14 1.05 -9.90
N ALA A 133 -13.02 1.48 -8.99
CA ALA A 133 -13.61 0.61 -7.97
C ALA A 133 -14.42 -0.52 -8.61
N CYS A 134 -15.26 -0.24 -9.62
CA CYS A 134 -16.01 -1.27 -10.33
C CYS A 134 -15.08 -2.33 -10.94
N GLY A 135 -13.95 -1.92 -11.55
CA GLY A 135 -12.97 -2.85 -12.09
C GLY A 135 -12.32 -3.73 -11.02
N ALA A 136 -11.92 -3.17 -9.89
CA ALA A 136 -11.33 -3.93 -8.78
C ALA A 136 -12.34 -4.91 -8.15
N LEU A 137 -13.59 -4.46 -7.97
CA LEU A 137 -14.68 -5.26 -7.43
C LEU A 137 -15.03 -6.46 -8.33
N LEU A 138 -14.95 -6.32 -9.65
CA LEU A 138 -15.20 -7.39 -10.60
C LEU A 138 -14.26 -8.59 -10.35
N ILE A 139 -12.97 -8.33 -10.09
CA ILE A 139 -12.00 -9.39 -9.80
C ILE A 139 -12.22 -10.01 -8.42
N ILE A 140 -12.49 -9.18 -7.42
CA ILE A 140 -12.72 -9.66 -6.04
C ILE A 140 -13.95 -10.56 -6.00
N TRP A 141 -15.03 -10.19 -6.67
CA TRP A 141 -16.27 -10.97 -6.72
C TRP A 141 -16.07 -12.38 -7.28
N GLN A 142 -15.27 -12.52 -8.33
CA GLN A 142 -14.96 -13.84 -8.89
C GLN A 142 -14.09 -14.71 -7.98
N SER A 143 -13.07 -14.12 -7.36
CA SER A 143 -12.23 -14.83 -6.39
C SER A 143 -13.03 -15.30 -5.17
N ALA A 144 -14.12 -14.61 -4.88
CA ALA A 144 -15.00 -14.88 -3.75
C ALA A 144 -15.87 -16.12 -3.91
N SER A 145 -16.30 -16.43 -5.12
CA SER A 145 -17.13 -17.60 -5.42
C SER A 145 -16.43 -18.92 -5.07
N ALA A 146 -15.09 -18.91 -4.95
CA ALA A 146 -14.28 -20.05 -4.56
C ALA A 146 -14.08 -20.20 -3.02
N SER A 147 -14.47 -19.22 -2.21
CA SER A 147 -14.15 -19.15 -0.76
C SER A 147 -15.39 -19.03 0.14
N ALA A 148 -16.55 -19.45 -0.31
CA ALA A 148 -17.80 -19.38 0.46
C ALA A 148 -17.74 -20.25 1.74
N GLY A 149 -17.63 -19.62 2.91
CA GLY A 149 -17.64 -20.34 4.19
C GLY A 149 -17.27 -19.56 5.44
N GLN A 150 -16.64 -18.42 5.36
CA GLN A 150 -16.36 -17.58 6.54
C GLN A 150 -17.46 -16.54 6.74
N GLY A 151 -18.07 -16.54 7.95
CA GLY A 151 -19.09 -15.55 8.31
C GLY A 151 -18.56 -14.12 8.29
N SER A 152 -19.38 -13.19 7.79
CA SER A 152 -19.10 -11.76 7.84
C SER A 152 -19.28 -11.24 9.28
N SER A 153 -18.30 -10.50 9.79
CA SER A 153 -18.35 -9.85 11.10
C SER A 153 -18.35 -8.34 10.94
N LEU A 154 -19.36 -7.67 11.48
CA LEU A 154 -19.42 -6.21 11.48
C LEU A 154 -18.17 -5.58 12.14
N LEU A 155 -17.70 -6.17 13.24
CA LEU A 155 -16.50 -5.72 13.94
C LEU A 155 -15.24 -5.91 13.09
N GLY A 156 -15.10 -7.06 12.40
CA GLY A 156 -14.02 -7.31 11.45
C GLY A 156 -14.00 -6.30 10.30
N ASN A 157 -15.19 -6.01 9.74
CA ASN A 157 -15.36 -5.00 8.70
C ASN A 157 -14.96 -3.60 9.20
N LEU A 158 -15.32 -3.26 10.44
CA LEU A 158 -14.93 -1.99 11.05
C LEU A 158 -13.40 -1.88 11.20
N TYR A 159 -12.71 -2.92 11.64
CA TYR A 159 -11.24 -2.92 11.71
C TYR A 159 -10.60 -2.77 10.33
N CYS A 160 -11.08 -3.46 9.30
CA CYS A 160 -10.62 -3.28 7.93
C CYS A 160 -10.84 -1.84 7.44
N PHE A 161 -11.98 -1.23 7.74
CA PHE A 161 -12.27 0.15 7.38
C PHE A 161 -11.36 1.14 8.11
N LEU A 162 -11.15 0.97 9.42
CA LEU A 162 -10.21 1.79 10.19
C LEU A 162 -8.77 1.67 9.68
N SER A 163 -8.37 0.48 9.25
CA SER A 163 -7.09 0.27 8.53
C SER A 163 -7.00 1.12 7.27
N ALA A 164 -8.06 1.11 6.45
CA ALA A 164 -8.13 1.91 5.22
C ALA A 164 -8.05 3.42 5.52
N VAL A 165 -8.77 3.90 6.52
CA VAL A 165 -8.73 5.31 6.97
C VAL A 165 -7.33 5.68 7.48
N SER A 166 -6.69 4.80 8.24
CA SER A 166 -5.34 4.99 8.76
C SER A 166 -4.32 5.15 7.62
N TYR A 167 -4.34 4.24 6.65
CA TYR A 167 -3.48 4.32 5.46
C TYR A 167 -3.74 5.57 4.63
N ALA A 168 -4.99 5.91 4.38
CA ALA A 168 -5.37 7.10 3.63
C ALA A 168 -4.87 8.38 4.30
N THR A 169 -5.02 8.47 5.64
CA THR A 169 -4.52 9.60 6.42
C THR A 169 -3.00 9.72 6.31
N TYR A 170 -2.27 8.60 6.50
CA TYR A 170 -0.82 8.56 6.28
C TYR A 170 -0.43 9.09 4.90
N LEU A 171 -1.06 8.59 3.84
CA LEU A 171 -0.71 8.97 2.47
C LEU A 171 -0.89 10.48 2.23
N VAL A 172 -1.92 11.06 2.83
CA VAL A 172 -2.23 12.49 2.69
C VAL A 172 -1.28 13.36 3.53
N ILE A 173 -1.07 13.02 4.82
CA ILE A 173 -0.22 13.84 5.70
C ILE A 173 1.27 13.72 5.37
N SER A 174 1.71 12.63 4.76
CA SER A 174 3.09 12.44 4.33
C SER A 174 3.46 13.24 3.08
N ARG A 175 2.48 13.69 2.27
CA ARG A 175 2.74 14.42 1.02
C ARG A 175 3.54 15.72 1.21
N PRO A 176 3.19 16.64 2.12
CA PRO A 176 3.96 17.86 2.33
C PRO A 176 5.40 17.59 2.76
N ILE A 177 5.63 16.52 3.53
CA ILE A 177 6.97 16.11 3.98
C ILE A 177 7.76 15.48 2.82
N ALA A 178 7.10 14.65 2.00
CA ALA A 178 7.70 14.05 0.81
C ALA A 178 8.20 15.10 -0.21
N GLN A 179 7.65 16.30 -0.20
CA GLN A 179 8.14 17.41 -1.03
C GLN A 179 9.40 18.08 -0.47
N ARG A 180 9.66 17.99 0.85
CA ARG A 180 10.78 18.66 1.53
C ARG A 180 12.01 17.79 1.68
N TYR A 181 11.82 16.50 1.85
CA TYR A 181 12.91 15.55 2.12
C TYR A 181 13.04 14.51 1.02
N THR A 182 14.21 13.87 0.98
CA THR A 182 14.42 12.71 0.08
C THR A 182 13.65 11.49 0.53
N PRO A 183 13.27 10.57 -0.39
CA PRO A 183 12.60 9.33 -0.06
C PRO A 183 13.35 8.49 1.00
N VAL A 184 14.68 8.48 0.94
CA VAL A 184 15.52 7.75 1.90
C VAL A 184 15.38 8.35 3.31
N THR A 185 15.44 9.68 3.44
CA THR A 185 15.27 10.38 4.72
C THR A 185 13.91 10.12 5.33
N LEU A 186 12.84 10.12 4.53
CA LEU A 186 11.49 9.79 4.98
C LEU A 186 11.41 8.36 5.51
N MET A 187 11.87 7.41 4.68
CA MET A 187 11.70 5.99 4.99
C MET A 187 12.58 5.54 6.16
N LYS A 188 13.80 6.06 6.30
CA LYS A 188 14.66 5.69 7.44
C LYS A 188 14.01 5.99 8.79
N TRP A 189 13.39 7.17 8.94
CA TRP A 189 12.70 7.54 10.16
C TRP A 189 11.39 6.79 10.35
N MET A 190 10.58 6.66 9.30
CA MET A 190 9.32 5.91 9.37
C MET A 190 9.56 4.46 9.76
N PHE A 191 10.49 3.75 9.11
CA PHE A 191 10.78 2.36 9.43
C PHE A 191 11.42 2.19 10.81
N LEU A 192 12.25 3.14 11.27
CA LEU A 192 12.77 3.13 12.64
C LEU A 192 11.62 3.19 13.66
N PHE A 193 10.73 4.17 13.52
CA PHE A 193 9.58 4.29 14.43
C PHE A 193 8.65 3.06 14.34
N SER A 194 8.40 2.56 13.13
CA SER A 194 7.58 1.36 12.94
C SER A 194 8.21 0.12 13.58
N THR A 195 9.53 -0.03 13.49
CA THR A 195 10.24 -1.13 14.16
C THR A 195 10.05 -1.04 15.66
N LEU A 196 10.30 0.14 16.27
CA LEU A 196 10.11 0.33 17.70
C LEU A 196 8.68 0.04 18.17
N LEU A 197 7.70 0.44 17.37
CA LEU A 197 6.28 0.22 17.66
C LEU A 197 5.85 -1.24 17.51
N THR A 198 6.50 -2.00 16.63
CA THR A 198 6.15 -3.41 16.37
C THR A 198 6.92 -4.41 17.24
N ILE A 199 7.97 -3.99 17.95
CA ILE A 199 8.72 -4.84 18.91
C ILE A 199 7.78 -5.62 19.85
N PRO A 200 6.83 -4.98 20.58
CA PRO A 200 6.01 -5.69 21.57
C PRO A 200 5.13 -6.79 20.97
N PHE A 201 4.83 -6.72 19.68
CA PHE A 201 3.88 -7.61 19.02
C PHE A 201 4.55 -8.67 18.15
N GLY A 202 5.76 -8.43 17.67
CA GLY A 202 6.36 -9.25 16.62
C GLY A 202 7.73 -9.85 16.93
N ILE A 203 8.42 -9.38 17.97
CA ILE A 203 9.78 -9.86 18.25
C ILE A 203 9.80 -11.33 18.69
N THR A 204 8.87 -11.71 19.56
CA THR A 204 8.74 -13.11 20.05
C THR A 204 8.38 -14.03 18.90
N ASP A 205 7.36 -13.66 18.14
CA ASP A 205 6.92 -14.39 16.95
C ASP A 205 8.03 -14.58 15.91
N MET A 206 8.88 -13.55 15.73
CA MET A 206 10.02 -13.64 14.84
C MET A 206 11.10 -14.57 15.38
N GLN A 207 11.37 -14.56 16.69
CA GLN A 207 12.37 -15.45 17.31
C GLN A 207 11.95 -16.92 17.24
N GLU A 208 10.67 -17.21 17.35
CA GLU A 208 10.10 -18.55 17.27
C GLU A 208 9.85 -19.03 15.83
N ALA A 209 10.10 -18.18 14.83
CA ALA A 209 9.80 -18.49 13.44
C ALA A 209 10.68 -19.63 12.90
N LYS A 210 10.06 -20.65 12.34
CA LYS A 210 10.74 -21.82 11.75
C LYS A 210 11.74 -21.46 10.65
N ILE A 211 11.53 -20.33 9.99
CA ILE A 211 12.41 -19.88 8.90
C ILE A 211 13.85 -19.64 9.36
N PHE A 212 14.09 -19.46 10.64
CA PHE A 212 15.43 -19.27 11.23
C PHE A 212 15.99 -20.55 11.86
N THR A 213 15.32 -21.70 11.68
CA THR A 213 15.77 -23.01 12.16
C THR A 213 16.53 -23.76 11.07
N TYR A 214 17.18 -24.87 11.42
CA TYR A 214 17.93 -25.71 10.50
C TYR A 214 17.07 -26.44 9.45
N GLU A 215 15.75 -26.44 9.60
CA GLU A 215 14.81 -27.09 8.69
C GLU A 215 14.38 -26.22 7.52
N THR A 216 14.85 -24.98 7.45
CA THR A 216 14.46 -24.01 6.43
C THR A 216 14.92 -24.41 5.04
N ASN A 217 14.05 -24.26 4.05
CA ASN A 217 14.39 -24.48 2.65
C ASN A 217 14.68 -23.16 1.90
N TRP A 218 15.38 -23.27 0.77
CA TRP A 218 15.75 -22.12 -0.06
C TRP A 218 14.55 -21.32 -0.59
N ASN A 219 13.42 -21.95 -0.87
CA ASN A 219 12.23 -21.28 -1.35
C ASN A 219 11.66 -20.33 -0.29
N ALA A 220 11.64 -20.76 0.99
CA ALA A 220 11.20 -19.90 2.08
C ALA A 220 12.17 -18.71 2.27
N ILE A 221 13.50 -18.93 2.19
CA ILE A 221 14.49 -17.85 2.29
C ILE A 221 14.32 -16.84 1.14
N LEU A 222 14.19 -17.32 -0.11
CA LEU A 222 14.00 -16.45 -1.27
C LEU A 222 12.67 -15.67 -1.19
N SER A 223 11.61 -16.32 -0.71
CA SER A 223 10.32 -15.66 -0.48
C SER A 223 10.44 -14.58 0.58
N LEU A 224 11.10 -14.86 1.72
CA LEU A 224 11.35 -13.84 2.75
C LEU A 224 12.20 -12.69 2.20
N PHE A 225 13.28 -13.00 1.47
CA PHE A 225 14.12 -11.98 0.84
C PHE A 225 13.30 -11.07 -0.10
N TYR A 226 12.44 -11.66 -0.93
CA TYR A 226 11.54 -10.89 -1.78
C TYR A 226 10.62 -9.97 -0.95
N VAL A 227 10.01 -10.49 0.10
CA VAL A 227 9.08 -9.72 0.96
C VAL A 227 9.79 -8.54 1.62
N VAL A 228 10.99 -8.74 2.18
CA VAL A 228 11.70 -7.67 2.89
C VAL A 228 12.42 -6.71 1.95
N PHE A 229 13.04 -7.19 0.88
CA PHE A 229 13.78 -6.34 -0.06
C PHE A 229 12.87 -5.76 -1.15
N GLY A 230 12.13 -6.59 -1.88
CA GLY A 230 11.26 -6.17 -2.98
C GLY A 230 10.04 -5.42 -2.49
N ALA A 231 9.18 -6.10 -1.74
CA ALA A 231 7.88 -5.56 -1.32
C ALA A 231 7.96 -4.63 -0.10
N THR A 232 9.11 -4.54 0.58
CA THR A 232 9.27 -3.58 1.68
C THR A 232 10.27 -2.49 1.30
N PHE A 233 11.54 -2.78 1.10
CA PHE A 233 12.51 -1.72 0.83
C PHE A 233 12.25 -0.99 -0.49
N LEU A 234 12.20 -1.71 -1.62
CA LEU A 234 12.02 -1.08 -2.93
C LEU A 234 10.62 -0.46 -3.10
N ALA A 235 9.55 -1.17 -2.75
CA ALA A 235 8.20 -0.67 -2.92
C ALA A 235 7.94 0.58 -2.07
N TYR A 236 8.35 0.57 -0.80
CA TYR A 236 8.19 1.74 0.07
C TYR A 236 9.11 2.91 -0.29
N PHE A 237 10.28 2.65 -0.88
CA PHE A 237 11.10 3.73 -1.47
C PHE A 237 10.35 4.45 -2.61
N LEU A 238 9.62 3.71 -3.44
CA LEU A 238 8.92 4.27 -4.61
C LEU A 238 7.69 5.10 -4.24
N ILE A 239 7.04 4.87 -3.08
CA ILE A 239 5.87 5.64 -2.66
C ILE A 239 6.20 7.13 -2.47
N PRO A 240 7.19 7.56 -1.68
CA PRO A 240 7.55 8.98 -1.56
C PRO A 240 8.08 9.57 -2.88
N VAL A 241 8.75 8.75 -3.73
CA VAL A 241 9.14 9.19 -5.07
C VAL A 241 7.92 9.60 -5.88
N ALA A 242 6.83 8.83 -5.80
CA ALA A 242 5.56 9.16 -6.44
C ALA A 242 4.86 10.34 -5.75
N LEU A 243 4.76 10.36 -4.41
CA LEU A 243 4.12 11.43 -3.63
C LEU A 243 4.73 12.82 -3.89
N LYS A 244 6.02 12.87 -4.18
CA LYS A 244 6.71 14.10 -4.56
C LYS A 244 6.19 14.68 -5.89
N ARG A 245 5.63 13.83 -6.76
CA ARG A 245 5.33 14.16 -8.17
C ARG A 245 3.85 14.16 -8.51
N ILE A 246 3.08 13.29 -7.87
CA ILE A 246 1.66 13.09 -8.14
C ILE A 246 0.84 13.15 -6.85
N ARG A 247 -0.48 13.30 -6.99
CA ARG A 247 -1.39 13.48 -5.86
C ARG A 247 -1.64 12.17 -5.10
N PRO A 248 -1.93 12.21 -3.78
CA PRO A 248 -2.29 11.02 -2.99
C PRO A 248 -3.47 10.25 -3.59
N THR A 249 -4.50 10.95 -4.08
CA THR A 249 -5.65 10.31 -4.74
C THR A 249 -5.22 9.52 -5.99
N THR A 250 -4.31 10.07 -6.81
CA THR A 250 -3.78 9.35 -7.97
C THR A 250 -2.96 8.13 -7.54
N ILE A 251 -2.16 8.23 -6.49
CA ILE A 251 -1.38 7.11 -5.94
C ILE A 251 -2.31 5.99 -5.47
N SER A 252 -3.34 6.32 -4.69
CA SER A 252 -4.28 5.31 -4.16
C SER A 252 -5.06 4.59 -5.26
N MET A 253 -5.32 5.25 -6.40
CA MET A 253 -5.96 4.59 -7.55
C MET A 253 -5.14 3.43 -8.13
N TYR A 254 -3.80 3.52 -8.07
CA TYR A 254 -2.94 2.43 -8.53
C TYR A 254 -3.06 1.16 -7.67
N ASN A 255 -3.57 1.26 -6.43
CA ASN A 255 -3.82 0.08 -5.59
C ASN A 255 -4.86 -0.86 -6.23
N TYR A 256 -5.75 -0.35 -7.08
CA TYR A 256 -6.66 -1.18 -7.86
C TYR A 256 -5.97 -2.10 -8.87
N ALA A 257 -4.72 -1.81 -9.22
CA ALA A 257 -3.93 -2.70 -10.07
C ALA A 257 -3.42 -3.95 -9.33
N GLN A 258 -3.35 -3.94 -8.00
CA GLN A 258 -2.83 -5.08 -7.23
C GLN A 258 -3.62 -6.38 -7.44
N PRO A 259 -4.96 -6.41 -7.37
CA PRO A 259 -5.73 -7.61 -7.67
C PRO A 259 -5.52 -8.12 -9.11
N LEU A 260 -5.38 -7.20 -10.08
CA LEU A 260 -5.08 -7.54 -11.48
C LEU A 260 -3.73 -8.24 -11.60
N ILE A 261 -2.69 -7.67 -10.97
CA ILE A 261 -1.34 -8.24 -10.96
C ILE A 261 -1.34 -9.60 -10.28
N ALA A 262 -2.01 -9.73 -9.13
CA ALA A 262 -2.15 -10.99 -8.42
C ALA A 262 -2.85 -12.06 -9.30
N SER A 263 -3.90 -11.69 -10.05
CA SER A 263 -4.59 -12.59 -10.99
C SER A 263 -3.69 -13.02 -12.14
N VAL A 264 -2.92 -12.10 -12.73
CA VAL A 264 -1.96 -12.45 -13.80
C VAL A 264 -0.94 -13.46 -13.29
N VAL A 265 -0.40 -13.24 -12.09
CA VAL A 265 0.56 -14.18 -11.48
C VAL A 265 -0.09 -15.54 -11.23
N ALA A 266 -1.31 -15.56 -10.68
CA ALA A 266 -2.04 -16.81 -10.44
C ALA A 266 -2.27 -17.61 -11.73
N ILE A 267 -2.54 -16.93 -12.85
CA ILE A 267 -2.65 -17.57 -14.17
C ILE A 267 -1.30 -18.16 -14.62
N LEU A 268 -0.21 -17.39 -14.50
CA LEU A 268 1.12 -17.82 -14.94
C LEU A 268 1.64 -19.04 -14.17
N ILE A 269 1.27 -19.19 -12.88
CA ILE A 269 1.64 -20.33 -12.05
C ILE A 269 0.60 -21.46 -12.06
N GLY A 270 -0.43 -21.36 -12.93
CA GLY A 270 -1.44 -22.40 -13.09
C GLY A 270 -2.46 -22.52 -11.96
N GLN A 271 -2.58 -21.52 -11.10
CA GLN A 271 -3.56 -21.48 -10.00
C GLN A 271 -4.90 -20.83 -10.39
N ASP A 272 -4.96 -20.19 -11.56
CA ASP A 272 -6.15 -19.51 -12.05
C ASP A 272 -6.21 -19.59 -13.59
N ASN A 273 -7.36 -19.31 -14.18
CA ASN A 273 -7.58 -19.33 -15.62
C ASN A 273 -7.82 -17.93 -16.19
N LEU A 274 -7.43 -17.73 -17.45
CA LEU A 274 -7.74 -16.50 -18.16
C LEU A 274 -9.24 -16.47 -18.50
N SER A 275 -9.95 -15.51 -17.96
CA SER A 275 -11.37 -15.26 -18.20
C SER A 275 -11.58 -13.81 -18.67
N TRP A 276 -12.67 -13.51 -19.36
CA TRP A 276 -12.93 -12.21 -19.97
C TRP A 276 -13.12 -11.06 -18.96
N ASP A 277 -13.49 -11.36 -17.73
CA ASP A 277 -13.61 -10.41 -16.64
C ASP A 277 -12.29 -9.69 -16.31
N LYS A 278 -11.13 -10.38 -16.42
CA LYS A 278 -9.81 -9.83 -16.10
C LYS A 278 -9.37 -8.71 -17.07
N PRO A 279 -9.45 -8.88 -18.41
CA PRO A 279 -9.23 -7.77 -19.34
C PRO A 279 -10.21 -6.62 -19.14
N ILE A 280 -11.52 -6.91 -18.90
CA ILE A 280 -12.53 -5.88 -18.64
C ILE A 280 -12.19 -5.10 -17.38
N ALA A 281 -11.83 -5.78 -16.28
CA ALA A 281 -11.42 -5.14 -15.04
C ALA A 281 -10.17 -4.27 -15.23
N ALA A 282 -9.18 -4.73 -16.00
CA ALA A 282 -7.99 -3.95 -16.34
C ALA A 282 -8.35 -2.65 -17.06
N ILE A 283 -9.21 -2.71 -18.08
CA ILE A 283 -9.68 -1.53 -18.80
C ILE A 283 -10.38 -0.54 -17.86
N LEU A 284 -11.27 -1.01 -16.97
CA LEU A 284 -11.95 -0.17 -15.99
C LEU A 284 -10.98 0.48 -15.02
N VAL A 285 -10.04 -0.28 -14.45
CA VAL A 285 -9.04 0.26 -13.51
C VAL A 285 -8.19 1.34 -14.17
N PHE A 286 -7.60 1.06 -15.33
CA PHE A 286 -6.72 2.05 -16.00
C PHE A 286 -7.50 3.26 -16.53
N THR A 287 -8.75 3.09 -16.96
CA THR A 287 -9.64 4.20 -17.31
C THR A 287 -9.93 5.07 -16.09
N GLY A 288 -10.20 4.48 -14.93
CA GLY A 288 -10.37 5.19 -13.67
C GLY A 288 -9.13 6.00 -13.28
N VAL A 289 -7.94 5.39 -13.35
CA VAL A 289 -6.65 6.07 -13.10
C VAL A 289 -6.47 7.25 -14.05
N TYR A 290 -6.78 7.07 -15.33
CA TYR A 290 -6.69 8.15 -16.34
C TYR A 290 -7.58 9.33 -15.98
N PHE A 291 -8.87 9.12 -15.68
CA PHE A 291 -9.79 10.20 -15.32
C PHE A 291 -9.35 10.94 -14.03
N VAL A 292 -8.90 10.23 -13.00
CA VAL A 292 -8.38 10.87 -11.78
C VAL A 292 -7.13 11.69 -12.09
N THR A 293 -6.24 11.18 -12.93
CA THR A 293 -5.01 11.90 -13.33
C THR A 293 -5.33 13.18 -14.09
N GLN A 294 -6.33 13.17 -14.97
CA GLN A 294 -6.78 14.32 -15.77
C GLN A 294 -7.69 15.28 -15.00
N SER A 295 -8.05 15.00 -13.76
CA SER A 295 -8.88 15.92 -12.97
C SER A 295 -8.08 17.13 -12.53
N LYS A 296 -8.74 18.33 -12.47
CA LYS A 296 -8.12 19.58 -12.03
C LYS A 296 -7.58 19.46 -10.61
N SER A 297 -6.40 20.00 -10.39
CA SER A 297 -5.83 20.20 -9.05
C SER A 297 -6.28 21.54 -8.48
N ARG A 298 -6.01 21.78 -7.20
CA ARG A 298 -6.23 23.10 -6.58
C ARG A 298 -5.44 24.19 -7.30
N ALA A 299 -4.18 23.91 -7.65
CA ALA A 299 -3.35 24.88 -8.37
C ALA A 299 -3.91 25.22 -9.76
N ASP A 300 -4.50 24.24 -10.47
CA ASP A 300 -5.13 24.48 -11.76
C ASP A 300 -6.35 25.41 -11.63
N ILE A 301 -7.17 25.23 -10.58
CA ILE A 301 -8.34 26.10 -10.31
C ILE A 301 -7.90 27.49 -9.91
N GLU A 302 -6.92 27.64 -9.01
CA GLU A 302 -6.39 28.94 -8.59
C GLU A 302 -5.73 29.72 -9.76
N GLN A 303 -5.22 29.03 -10.77
CA GLN A 303 -4.71 29.68 -12.00
C GLN A 303 -5.84 30.15 -12.92
N GLU A 304 -6.93 29.37 -13.03
CA GLU A 304 -8.10 29.78 -13.83
C GLU A 304 -8.83 30.97 -13.22
N GLU A 305 -8.91 31.05 -11.88
CA GLU A 305 -9.55 32.18 -11.18
C GLU A 305 -8.75 33.51 -11.30
N LYS A 306 -7.48 33.45 -11.68
CA LYS A 306 -6.60 34.62 -11.87
C LYS A 306 -6.56 35.14 -13.32
N GLN A 307 -7.15 34.40 -14.26
CA GLN A 307 -7.31 34.77 -15.67
C GLN A 307 -8.67 35.37 -15.96
#